data_01aab4017a0fa5b2d2377dcc9f628969
#
_entry.id   01aab4017a0fa5b2d2377dcc9f628969
#
_cell.length_a   1.000
_cell.length_b   1.000
_cell.length_c   1.000
_cell.angle_alpha   90.00
_cell.angle_beta   90.00
_cell.angle_gamma   90.00
#
_symmetry.space_group_name_H-M   'P 1'
#
loop_
_entity.id
_entity.type
_entity.pdbx_description
1 polymer ?
#
loop_
_entity_poly.entity_id
_entity_poly.type
_entity_poly.pdbx_seq_one_letter_code
_entity_poly.pdbx_strand_id
1 'polypeptide(L)'
;RPFDVRGHAGRLGVGATASGGGPRDVISFASNDYLGLTTHPSVVAAAHEALDRWGTGSGASRLVTGSRPVHHELEVALAGWKSTESAVVFPTGFAANLSVLSVFASGGAVVHSDELNHASIIDGCRLARADVRVVPHGDLAALDRSLASVDGRSMVVSDTVFSMDGDAVDLDGLVDVARRHGALLVLDEAHAVLGPDLTGAGGVDVLQVGTLSKTLGSLGGFVAGPAHFVELLVNRARPYIFTTASTPADAAAALAAVGVVRSDEGAALVSRLRELVDLVAGRIGIDNHPSPILPVVIGAEEDALAASTALLGRGLWVPAIRPPTVAPGTSRLRITLSATHTDEQVGRLVAGLADLVPSCGRGVGSAA
;
A
#
# COMPACT_ATOMS: atom_id res chain seq x y z
N ARG A 1 -9.93 4.76 -17.97
CA ARG A 1 -9.43 4.17 -19.21
C ARG A 1 -9.42 2.66 -19.04
N PRO A 2 -10.09 1.87 -19.88
CA PRO A 2 -10.04 0.42 -19.77
C PRO A 2 -8.64 -0.08 -20.12
N PHE A 3 -8.11 -0.91 -19.24
CA PHE A 3 -6.82 -1.57 -19.36
C PHE A 3 -7.08 -3.07 -19.43
N ASP A 4 -6.75 -3.72 -20.52
CA ASP A 4 -6.75 -5.17 -20.63
C ASP A 4 -5.30 -5.64 -20.40
N VAL A 5 -5.00 -5.94 -19.16
CA VAL A 5 -3.63 -6.24 -18.70
C VAL A 5 -3.61 -7.58 -17.97
N ARG A 6 -2.64 -8.41 -18.33
CA ARG A 6 -2.25 -9.57 -17.55
C ARG A 6 -0.79 -9.42 -17.14
N GLY A 7 -0.55 -9.32 -15.82
CA GLY A 7 0.77 -8.91 -15.32
C GLY A 7 1.06 -7.45 -15.69
N HIS A 8 2.23 -7.17 -16.29
CA HIS A 8 2.66 -5.83 -16.70
C HIS A 8 2.59 -5.55 -18.21
N ALA A 9 2.20 -6.54 -18.99
CA ALA A 9 1.95 -6.38 -20.42
C ALA A 9 0.45 -6.38 -20.73
N GLY A 10 -0.01 -5.46 -21.54
CA GLY A 10 -1.42 -5.38 -21.86
C GLY A 10 -1.76 -4.40 -22.96
N ARG A 11 -3.04 -4.23 -23.21
CA ARG A 11 -3.57 -3.30 -24.21
C ARG A 11 -4.36 -2.17 -23.57
N LEU A 12 -4.03 -0.97 -23.95
CA LEU A 12 -4.84 0.20 -23.64
C LEU A 12 -6.06 0.22 -24.60
N GLY A 13 -7.27 0.13 -24.05
CA GLY A 13 -8.50 0.00 -24.84
C GLY A 13 -8.84 1.21 -25.69
N VAL A 14 -9.71 1.02 -26.69
CA VAL A 14 -10.24 2.06 -27.58
C VAL A 14 -11.00 3.12 -26.77
N GLY A 15 -10.73 4.40 -27.04
CA GLY A 15 -11.32 5.53 -26.30
C GLY A 15 -10.47 6.07 -25.16
N ALA A 16 -9.33 5.44 -24.87
CA ALA A 16 -8.41 5.92 -23.83
C ALA A 16 -7.51 7.08 -24.29
N THR A 17 -7.49 7.42 -25.58
CA THR A 17 -6.74 8.56 -26.12
C THR A 17 -7.69 9.60 -26.69
N ALA A 18 -7.45 10.87 -26.39
CA ALA A 18 -8.17 12.00 -27.02
C ALA A 18 -7.99 12.07 -28.54
N SER A 19 -7.08 11.26 -29.10
CA SER A 19 -6.70 11.24 -30.54
C SER A 19 -7.29 10.09 -31.35
N GLY A 20 -8.23 9.31 -30.79
CA GLY A 20 -8.98 8.30 -31.57
C GLY A 20 -8.15 7.10 -32.09
N GLY A 21 -6.99 6.81 -31.48
CA GLY A 21 -6.16 5.66 -31.83
C GLY A 21 -6.77 4.33 -31.33
N GLY A 22 -6.56 3.24 -32.11
CA GLY A 22 -6.94 1.88 -31.73
C GLY A 22 -6.20 1.35 -30.48
N PRO A 23 -6.48 0.10 -30.05
CA PRO A 23 -5.81 -0.54 -28.93
C PRO A 23 -4.28 -0.50 -29.13
N ARG A 24 -3.53 -0.17 -28.05
CA ARG A 24 -2.07 -0.12 -28.09
C ARG A 24 -1.51 -1.08 -27.05
N ASP A 25 -0.52 -1.86 -27.46
CA ASP A 25 0.25 -2.67 -26.51
C ASP A 25 1.10 -1.75 -25.64
N VAL A 26 1.08 -1.98 -24.34
CA VAL A 26 1.79 -1.16 -23.34
C VAL A 26 2.43 -2.02 -22.27
N ILE A 27 3.54 -1.52 -21.73
CA ILE A 27 4.15 -2.01 -20.51
C ILE A 27 3.71 -1.08 -19.39
N SER A 28 3.12 -1.63 -18.33
CA SER A 28 2.61 -0.86 -17.19
C SER A 28 3.68 -0.69 -16.13
N PHE A 29 4.00 0.54 -15.81
CA PHE A 29 4.78 0.95 -14.65
C PHE A 29 3.89 1.70 -13.65
N ALA A 30 2.66 1.21 -13.47
CA ALA A 30 1.62 1.85 -12.65
C ALA A 30 0.94 0.88 -11.66
N SER A 31 1.19 -0.42 -11.79
CA SER A 31 0.58 -1.45 -10.95
C SER A 31 1.27 -1.50 -9.57
N ASN A 32 0.49 -1.75 -8.53
CA ASN A 32 1.00 -2.04 -7.19
C ASN A 32 1.21 -3.56 -6.94
N ASP A 33 1.16 -4.39 -7.99
CA ASP A 33 1.51 -5.82 -7.94
C ASP A 33 3.04 -5.97 -7.91
N TYR A 34 3.64 -5.61 -6.76
CA TYR A 34 5.08 -5.45 -6.61
C TYR A 34 5.89 -6.72 -6.85
N LEU A 35 5.34 -7.88 -6.49
CA LEU A 35 5.99 -9.16 -6.67
C LEU A 35 5.44 -9.96 -7.86
N GLY A 36 4.42 -9.42 -8.57
CA GLY A 36 3.79 -10.09 -9.72
C GLY A 36 2.89 -11.27 -9.34
N LEU A 37 2.42 -11.31 -8.08
CA LEU A 37 1.67 -12.44 -7.56
C LEU A 37 0.24 -12.56 -8.14
N THR A 38 -0.30 -11.53 -8.78
CA THR A 38 -1.61 -11.61 -9.46
C THR A 38 -1.66 -12.68 -10.55
N THR A 39 -0.51 -13.05 -11.11
CA THR A 39 -0.40 -14.07 -12.18
C THR A 39 0.42 -15.29 -11.76
N HIS A 40 0.81 -15.36 -10.49
CA HIS A 40 1.62 -16.47 -9.96
C HIS A 40 0.85 -17.79 -10.01
N PRO A 41 1.44 -18.88 -10.54
CA PRO A 41 0.71 -20.14 -10.75
C PRO A 41 0.04 -20.70 -9.51
N SER A 42 0.72 -20.72 -8.35
CA SER A 42 0.13 -21.24 -7.11
C SER A 42 -1.00 -20.36 -6.58
N VAL A 43 -0.90 -19.04 -6.74
CA VAL A 43 -1.94 -18.10 -6.32
C VAL A 43 -3.20 -18.27 -7.17
N VAL A 44 -3.02 -18.36 -8.50
CA VAL A 44 -4.11 -18.60 -9.44
C VAL A 44 -4.76 -19.98 -9.21
N ALA A 45 -3.96 -21.02 -8.98
CA ALA A 45 -4.48 -22.38 -8.70
C ALA A 45 -5.30 -22.42 -7.42
N ALA A 46 -4.84 -21.78 -6.33
CA ALA A 46 -5.60 -21.72 -5.08
C ALA A 46 -6.95 -21.01 -5.22
N ALA A 47 -6.99 -19.93 -6.03
CA ALA A 47 -8.26 -19.27 -6.34
C ALA A 47 -9.22 -20.17 -7.10
N HIS A 48 -8.74 -20.93 -8.09
CA HIS A 48 -9.56 -21.90 -8.84
C HIS A 48 -10.11 -23.00 -7.96
N GLU A 49 -9.30 -23.61 -7.10
CA GLU A 49 -9.76 -24.64 -6.14
C GLU A 49 -10.85 -24.09 -5.21
N ALA A 50 -10.68 -22.86 -4.74
CA ALA A 50 -11.68 -22.23 -3.87
C ALA A 50 -12.99 -21.93 -4.60
N LEU A 51 -12.93 -21.52 -5.89
CA LEU A 51 -14.12 -21.34 -6.74
C LEU A 51 -14.87 -22.67 -6.93
N ASP A 52 -14.16 -23.75 -7.21
CA ASP A 52 -14.75 -25.08 -7.40
C ASP A 52 -15.39 -25.58 -6.10
N ARG A 53 -14.79 -25.32 -4.95
CA ARG A 53 -15.25 -25.81 -3.65
C ARG A 53 -16.39 -25.00 -3.06
N TRP A 54 -16.37 -23.67 -3.16
CA TRP A 54 -17.27 -22.76 -2.42
C TRP A 54 -18.08 -21.81 -3.31
N GLY A 55 -17.84 -21.81 -4.63
CA GLY A 55 -18.47 -20.86 -5.56
C GLY A 55 -17.87 -19.47 -5.49
N THR A 56 -18.56 -18.50 -6.13
CA THR A 56 -18.03 -17.16 -6.40
C THR A 56 -18.14 -16.17 -5.24
N GLY A 57 -18.85 -16.50 -4.17
CA GLY A 57 -19.10 -15.56 -3.08
C GLY A 57 -19.36 -16.20 -1.75
N SER A 58 -19.28 -15.42 -0.68
CA SER A 58 -19.48 -15.88 0.70
C SER A 58 -20.93 -15.87 1.16
N GLY A 59 -21.81 -15.11 0.50
CA GLY A 59 -23.26 -15.10 0.71
C GLY A 59 -23.76 -14.42 1.98
N ALA A 60 -22.89 -14.09 2.94
CA ALA A 60 -23.23 -13.41 4.20
C ALA A 60 -22.00 -12.75 4.84
N SER A 61 -22.22 -12.02 5.94
CA SER A 61 -21.12 -11.49 6.75
C SER A 61 -20.39 -12.62 7.50
N ARG A 62 -19.17 -12.33 7.95
CA ARG A 62 -18.28 -13.26 8.67
C ARG A 62 -18.96 -13.88 9.91
N LEU A 63 -19.71 -13.08 10.65
CA LEU A 63 -20.38 -13.50 11.90
C LEU A 63 -21.68 -14.27 11.69
N VAL A 64 -22.18 -14.34 10.46
CA VAL A 64 -23.39 -15.14 10.15
C VAL A 64 -22.98 -16.47 9.52
N THR A 65 -22.89 -16.55 8.20
CA THR A 65 -22.52 -17.77 7.46
C THR A 65 -21.46 -17.52 6.39
N GLY A 66 -20.93 -16.30 6.31
CA GLY A 66 -19.93 -15.92 5.30
C GLY A 66 -18.54 -16.45 5.57
N SER A 67 -18.23 -16.87 6.80
CA SER A 67 -16.92 -17.42 7.15
C SER A 67 -16.73 -18.81 6.54
N ARG A 68 -15.55 -19.05 5.97
CA ARG A 68 -15.09 -20.36 5.49
C ARG A 68 -13.77 -20.69 6.18
N PRO A 69 -13.36 -21.96 6.25
CA PRO A 69 -12.08 -22.36 6.83
C PRO A 69 -10.90 -21.53 6.29
N VAL A 70 -10.87 -21.30 4.99
CA VAL A 70 -9.81 -20.53 4.32
C VAL A 70 -9.65 -19.08 4.84
N HIS A 71 -10.71 -18.45 5.32
CA HIS A 71 -10.59 -17.13 5.93
C HIS A 71 -9.81 -17.19 7.25
N HIS A 72 -10.09 -18.21 8.07
CA HIS A 72 -9.35 -18.40 9.32
C HIS A 72 -7.91 -18.83 9.08
N GLU A 73 -7.68 -19.73 8.13
CA GLU A 73 -6.34 -20.15 7.71
C GLU A 73 -5.50 -18.96 7.24
N LEU A 74 -6.12 -18.04 6.47
CA LEU A 74 -5.48 -16.79 6.05
C LEU A 74 -5.15 -15.88 7.25
N GLU A 75 -6.07 -15.72 8.21
CA GLU A 75 -5.83 -14.90 9.42
C GLU A 75 -4.66 -15.45 10.25
N VAL A 76 -4.57 -16.77 10.41
CA VAL A 76 -3.44 -17.43 11.08
C VAL A 76 -2.13 -17.21 10.30
N ALA A 77 -2.16 -17.34 8.97
CA ALA A 77 -0.99 -17.14 8.14
C ALA A 77 -0.49 -15.68 8.17
N LEU A 78 -1.41 -14.71 8.16
CA LEU A 78 -1.12 -13.28 8.27
C LEU A 78 -0.51 -12.92 9.64
N ALA A 79 -1.09 -13.43 10.73
CA ALA A 79 -0.55 -13.25 12.08
C ALA A 79 0.89 -13.79 12.17
N GLY A 80 1.12 -15.00 11.62
CA GLY A 80 2.46 -15.58 11.56
C GLY A 80 3.43 -14.83 10.65
N TRP A 81 2.95 -14.24 9.55
CA TRP A 81 3.79 -13.41 8.66
C TRP A 81 4.19 -12.10 9.33
N LYS A 82 3.27 -11.48 10.05
CA LYS A 82 3.48 -10.20 10.74
C LYS A 82 4.05 -10.34 12.15
N SER A 83 4.35 -11.57 12.58
CA SER A 83 4.90 -11.87 13.91
C SER A 83 4.03 -11.30 15.05
N THR A 84 2.70 -11.43 14.90
CA THR A 84 1.69 -10.95 15.85
C THR A 84 0.88 -12.10 16.44
N GLU A 85 0.15 -11.82 17.53
CA GLU A 85 -0.67 -12.82 18.21
C GLU A 85 -1.92 -13.23 17.38
N SER A 86 -2.48 -12.28 16.64
CA SER A 86 -3.72 -12.49 15.89
C SER A 86 -3.81 -11.56 14.68
N ALA A 87 -4.68 -11.92 13.72
CA ALA A 87 -5.07 -11.07 12.62
C ALA A 87 -6.56 -11.26 12.28
N VAL A 88 -7.14 -10.24 11.64
CA VAL A 88 -8.52 -10.28 11.11
C VAL A 88 -8.56 -9.69 9.71
N VAL A 89 -9.30 -10.35 8.81
CA VAL A 89 -9.42 -9.98 7.39
C VAL A 89 -10.66 -9.13 7.16
N PHE A 90 -10.49 -8.10 6.33
CA PHE A 90 -11.52 -7.16 5.86
C PHE A 90 -11.65 -7.23 4.33
N PRO A 91 -12.78 -6.77 3.75
CA PRO A 91 -12.97 -6.76 2.30
C PRO A 91 -11.96 -5.91 1.52
N THR A 92 -11.40 -4.88 2.15
CA THR A 92 -10.37 -4.00 1.57
C THR A 92 -9.45 -3.43 2.65
N GLY A 93 -8.24 -2.97 2.29
CA GLY A 93 -7.38 -2.20 3.19
C GLY A 93 -8.04 -0.88 3.65
N PHE A 94 -8.84 -0.27 2.78
CA PHE A 94 -9.65 0.89 3.13
C PHE A 94 -10.60 0.58 4.31
N ALA A 95 -11.33 -0.54 4.24
CA ALA A 95 -12.24 -0.99 5.31
C ALA A 95 -11.48 -1.35 6.59
N ALA A 96 -10.26 -1.87 6.49
CA ALA A 96 -9.39 -2.16 7.63
C ALA A 96 -9.03 -0.85 8.39
N ASN A 97 -8.57 0.18 7.69
CA ASN A 97 -8.28 1.50 8.30
C ASN A 97 -9.53 2.13 8.93
N LEU A 98 -10.68 2.14 8.22
CA LEU A 98 -11.93 2.62 8.80
C LEU A 98 -12.29 1.87 10.08
N SER A 99 -12.03 0.57 10.13
CA SER A 99 -12.33 -0.28 11.29
C SER A 99 -11.47 0.08 12.49
N VAL A 100 -10.15 0.17 12.30
CA VAL A 100 -9.21 0.53 13.36
C VAL A 100 -9.58 1.90 13.94
N LEU A 101 -9.73 2.91 13.10
CA LEU A 101 -9.99 4.26 13.57
C LEU A 101 -11.37 4.39 14.22
N SER A 102 -12.43 3.81 13.63
CA SER A 102 -13.77 3.89 14.22
C SER A 102 -13.88 3.17 15.57
N VAL A 103 -13.06 2.15 15.81
CA VAL A 103 -13.08 1.41 17.10
C VAL A 103 -12.20 2.09 18.14
N PHE A 104 -10.96 2.42 17.79
CA PHE A 104 -9.96 2.84 18.79
C PHE A 104 -9.88 4.37 18.97
N ALA A 105 -10.20 5.16 17.95
CA ALA A 105 -10.25 6.62 18.08
C ALA A 105 -11.56 7.11 18.68
N SER A 106 -12.59 6.26 18.83
CA SER A 106 -13.82 6.62 19.50
C SER A 106 -13.62 6.76 21.01
N GLY A 107 -14.49 7.58 21.66
CA GLY A 107 -14.48 7.70 23.12
C GLY A 107 -13.35 8.56 23.69
N GLY A 108 -12.90 9.57 22.94
CA GLY A 108 -12.01 10.63 23.45
C GLY A 108 -10.52 10.33 23.33
N ALA A 109 -10.10 9.38 22.51
CA ALA A 109 -8.70 9.26 22.13
C ALA A 109 -8.32 10.37 21.13
N VAL A 110 -7.13 10.95 21.29
CA VAL A 110 -6.55 11.90 20.33
C VAL A 110 -5.74 11.14 19.30
N VAL A 111 -5.98 11.39 18.01
CA VAL A 111 -5.28 10.78 16.91
C VAL A 111 -4.21 11.73 16.38
N HIS A 112 -2.95 11.32 16.45
CA HIS A 112 -1.83 12.02 15.84
C HIS A 112 -1.56 11.38 14.47
N SER A 113 -1.85 12.11 13.40
CA SER A 113 -1.83 11.62 12.03
C SER A 113 -0.80 12.37 11.20
N ASP A 114 0.09 11.65 10.50
CA ASP A 114 0.95 12.27 9.49
C ASP A 114 0.10 12.96 8.41
N GLU A 115 0.54 14.13 7.95
CA GLU A 115 -0.20 14.94 6.98
C GLU A 115 -0.36 14.28 5.60
N LEU A 116 0.53 13.34 5.24
CA LEU A 116 0.50 12.61 3.98
C LEU A 116 -0.18 11.24 4.07
N ASN A 117 -0.76 10.91 5.21
CA ASN A 117 -1.48 9.64 5.40
C ASN A 117 -2.57 9.41 4.34
N HIS A 118 -2.76 8.13 4.02
CA HIS A 118 -3.75 7.69 3.05
C HIS A 118 -5.17 8.18 3.38
N ALA A 119 -5.97 8.44 2.34
CA ALA A 119 -7.35 8.93 2.45
C ALA A 119 -8.24 8.09 3.37
N SER A 120 -8.04 6.77 3.43
CA SER A 120 -8.79 5.88 4.34
C SER A 120 -8.55 6.18 5.81
N ILE A 121 -7.36 6.63 6.18
CA ILE A 121 -7.03 7.08 7.54
C ILE A 121 -7.78 8.36 7.85
N ILE A 122 -7.72 9.34 6.94
CA ILE A 122 -8.43 10.61 7.08
C ILE A 122 -9.94 10.38 7.22
N ASP A 123 -10.52 9.54 6.37
CA ASP A 123 -11.96 9.24 6.40
C ASP A 123 -12.35 8.42 7.64
N GLY A 124 -11.46 7.53 8.10
CA GLY A 124 -11.63 6.80 9.36
C GLY A 124 -11.67 7.72 10.57
N CYS A 125 -10.79 8.71 10.64
CA CYS A 125 -10.79 9.75 11.67
C CYS A 125 -12.10 10.57 11.67
N ARG A 126 -12.55 10.96 10.48
CA ARG A 126 -13.83 11.70 10.30
C ARG A 126 -15.02 10.87 10.76
N LEU A 127 -15.06 9.59 10.35
CA LEU A 127 -16.13 8.66 10.73
C LEU A 127 -16.17 8.44 12.26
N ALA A 128 -15.01 8.31 12.88
CA ALA A 128 -14.85 8.17 14.32
C ALA A 128 -15.21 9.46 15.11
N ARG A 129 -15.29 10.61 14.43
CA ARG A 129 -15.35 11.94 15.04
C ARG A 129 -14.23 12.17 16.04
N ALA A 130 -13.03 11.69 15.68
CA ALA A 130 -11.84 11.78 16.51
C ALA A 130 -11.36 13.23 16.65
N ASP A 131 -10.74 13.56 17.79
CA ASP A 131 -9.85 14.72 17.89
C ASP A 131 -8.55 14.38 17.16
N VAL A 132 -8.28 15.07 16.03
CA VAL A 132 -7.15 14.79 15.16
C VAL A 132 -6.13 15.91 15.23
N ARG A 133 -4.88 15.52 15.51
CA ARG A 133 -3.69 16.38 15.45
C ARG A 133 -2.89 15.98 14.21
N VAL A 134 -2.95 16.81 13.18
CA VAL A 134 -2.13 16.59 11.98
C VAL A 134 -0.69 17.00 12.31
N VAL A 135 0.23 16.07 12.06
CA VAL A 135 1.67 16.25 12.29
C VAL A 135 2.36 16.46 10.96
N PRO A 136 3.27 17.41 10.83
CA PRO A 136 4.08 17.56 9.61
C PRO A 136 4.77 16.26 9.25
N HIS A 137 4.85 15.99 7.95
CA HIS A 137 5.35 14.73 7.44
C HIS A 137 6.75 14.39 7.94
N GLY A 138 6.89 13.21 8.57
CA GLY A 138 8.15 12.69 9.10
C GLY A 138 8.74 13.47 10.31
N ASP A 139 8.06 14.51 10.84
CA ASP A 139 8.58 15.31 11.96
C ASP A 139 8.29 14.63 13.31
N LEU A 140 9.21 13.74 13.72
CA LEU A 140 9.12 13.06 15.02
C LEU A 140 9.18 14.04 16.21
N ALA A 141 9.85 15.17 16.07
CA ALA A 141 9.91 16.16 17.14
C ALA A 141 8.57 16.90 17.29
N ALA A 142 7.88 17.19 16.20
CA ALA A 142 6.53 17.74 16.26
C ALA A 142 5.54 16.70 16.82
N LEU A 143 5.68 15.43 16.45
CA LEU A 143 4.88 14.35 17.01
C LEU A 143 5.05 14.23 18.51
N ASP A 144 6.29 14.23 18.98
CA ASP A 144 6.62 14.16 20.42
C ASP A 144 6.01 15.32 21.22
N ARG A 145 6.15 16.55 20.71
CA ARG A 145 5.50 17.73 21.30
C ARG A 145 3.97 17.63 21.32
N SER A 146 3.41 17.11 20.23
CA SER A 146 1.96 16.94 20.10
C SER A 146 1.42 15.94 21.13
N LEU A 147 2.09 14.79 21.29
CA LEU A 147 1.75 13.78 22.29
C LEU A 147 1.88 14.32 23.71
N ALA A 148 2.98 15.02 24.01
CA ALA A 148 3.20 15.63 25.33
C ALA A 148 2.12 16.66 25.73
N SER A 149 1.37 17.20 24.78
CA SER A 149 0.31 18.19 25.02
C SER A 149 -1.06 17.58 25.35
N VAL A 150 -1.16 16.24 25.39
CA VAL A 150 -2.44 15.53 25.57
C VAL A 150 -2.43 14.78 26.89
N ASP A 151 -3.42 15.09 27.72
CA ASP A 151 -3.73 14.30 28.91
C ASP A 151 -4.78 13.24 28.55
N GLY A 152 -4.37 11.97 28.41
CA GLY A 152 -5.30 10.90 28.11
C GLY A 152 -4.79 9.90 27.04
N ARG A 153 -5.75 9.21 26.42
CA ARG A 153 -5.41 8.19 25.41
C ARG A 153 -5.00 8.83 24.10
N SER A 154 -3.86 8.44 23.61
CA SER A 154 -3.32 8.88 22.33
C SER A 154 -3.12 7.70 21.37
N MET A 155 -3.33 7.96 20.09
CA MET A 155 -3.06 7.04 18.99
C MET A 155 -2.17 7.75 17.97
N VAL A 156 -1.10 7.10 17.55
CA VAL A 156 -0.26 7.55 16.43
C VAL A 156 -0.61 6.70 15.21
N VAL A 157 -0.90 7.34 14.08
CA VAL A 157 -1.24 6.64 12.84
C VAL A 157 -0.36 7.14 11.71
N SER A 158 0.31 6.23 11.00
CA SER A 158 1.17 6.55 9.87
C SER A 158 1.17 5.46 8.81
N ASP A 159 1.20 5.86 7.53
CA ASP A 159 1.71 4.98 6.49
C ASP A 159 3.19 4.67 6.79
N THR A 160 3.66 3.46 6.56
CA THR A 160 5.08 3.10 6.67
C THR A 160 5.86 3.47 5.42
N VAL A 161 5.18 3.43 4.27
CA VAL A 161 5.67 3.91 2.97
C VAL A 161 4.57 4.71 2.30
N PHE A 162 4.86 5.96 1.96
CA PHE A 162 3.87 6.89 1.42
C PHE A 162 3.64 6.66 -0.08
N SER A 163 2.37 6.56 -0.46
CA SER A 163 1.96 6.04 -1.77
C SER A 163 2.32 6.91 -2.96
N MET A 164 2.54 8.23 -2.76
CA MET A 164 2.79 9.18 -3.84
C MET A 164 4.27 9.53 -4.01
N ASP A 165 5.03 9.45 -2.92
CA ASP A 165 6.44 9.80 -2.86
C ASP A 165 7.34 8.57 -2.74
N GLY A 166 6.81 7.46 -2.23
CA GLY A 166 7.56 6.22 -2.06
C GLY A 166 8.61 6.29 -0.96
N ASP A 167 8.66 7.36 -0.21
CA ASP A 167 9.50 7.51 0.96
C ASP A 167 8.97 6.70 2.14
N ALA A 168 9.82 6.43 3.11
CA ALA A 168 9.51 5.62 4.28
C ALA A 168 9.68 6.43 5.56
N VAL A 169 8.81 6.14 6.53
CA VAL A 169 8.92 6.69 7.88
C VAL A 169 10.17 6.15 8.61
N ASP A 170 10.75 6.95 9.50
CA ASP A 170 11.67 6.46 10.53
C ASP A 170 10.87 5.63 11.55
N LEU A 171 10.78 4.32 11.28
CA LEU A 171 9.94 3.40 12.05
C LEU A 171 10.44 3.24 13.50
N ASP A 172 11.76 3.16 13.70
CA ASP A 172 12.35 3.03 15.04
C ASP A 172 12.09 4.29 15.87
N GLY A 173 12.28 5.46 15.27
CA GLY A 173 11.96 6.74 15.90
C GLY A 173 10.48 6.87 16.24
N LEU A 174 9.59 6.40 15.36
CA LEU A 174 8.15 6.42 15.59
C LEU A 174 7.74 5.52 16.76
N VAL A 175 8.31 4.30 16.83
CA VAL A 175 8.10 3.36 17.94
C VAL A 175 8.62 3.97 19.25
N ASP A 176 9.79 4.62 19.24
CA ASP A 176 10.36 5.24 20.44
C ASP A 176 9.51 6.41 20.95
N VAL A 177 8.98 7.22 20.05
CA VAL A 177 8.07 8.31 20.43
C VAL A 177 6.77 7.74 21.01
N ALA A 178 6.14 6.77 20.32
CA ALA A 178 4.91 6.14 20.81
C ALA A 178 5.10 5.50 22.19
N ARG A 179 6.24 4.83 22.41
CA ARG A 179 6.61 4.21 23.71
C ARG A 179 6.70 5.22 24.83
N ARG A 180 7.36 6.36 24.64
CA ARG A 180 7.53 7.38 25.68
C ARG A 180 6.20 7.94 26.19
N HIS A 181 5.20 7.98 25.33
CA HIS A 181 3.88 8.52 25.66
C HIS A 181 2.79 7.45 25.90
N GLY A 182 3.14 6.16 25.83
CA GLY A 182 2.16 5.07 25.98
C GLY A 182 1.05 5.11 24.94
N ALA A 183 1.34 5.60 23.75
CA ALA A 183 0.37 5.72 22.66
C ALA A 183 0.21 4.40 21.91
N LEU A 184 -1.03 4.09 21.48
CA LEU A 184 -1.28 3.02 20.50
C LEU A 184 -0.69 3.42 19.16
N LEU A 185 0.14 2.57 18.57
CA LEU A 185 0.72 2.79 17.25
C LEU A 185 -0.05 2.01 16.18
N VAL A 186 -0.48 2.68 15.13
CA VAL A 186 -1.14 2.08 13.97
C VAL A 186 -0.29 2.35 12.74
N LEU A 187 0.16 1.29 12.07
CA LEU A 187 1.03 1.33 10.91
C LEU A 187 0.28 0.80 9.68
N ASP A 188 0.09 1.63 8.67
CA ASP A 188 -0.39 1.18 7.36
C ASP A 188 0.80 0.71 6.51
N GLU A 189 0.90 -0.59 6.32
CA GLU A 189 1.99 -1.25 5.61
C GLU A 189 1.63 -1.61 4.15
N ALA A 190 0.62 -0.96 3.58
CA ALA A 190 0.11 -1.30 2.25
C ALA A 190 1.17 -1.25 1.15
N HIS A 191 2.24 -0.47 1.33
CA HIS A 191 3.34 -0.29 0.37
C HIS A 191 4.70 -0.80 0.88
N ALA A 192 4.79 -1.42 2.05
CA ALA A 192 6.02 -1.83 2.72
C ALA A 192 6.65 -3.14 2.21
N VAL A 193 6.60 -3.40 0.90
CA VAL A 193 7.15 -4.66 0.32
C VAL A 193 8.67 -4.77 0.42
N LEU A 194 9.38 -3.66 0.50
CA LEU A 194 10.84 -3.58 0.69
C LEU A 194 11.23 -3.08 2.09
N GLY A 195 10.33 -3.10 3.03
CA GLY A 195 10.45 -2.51 4.37
C GLY A 195 9.97 -1.05 4.41
N PRO A 196 10.13 -0.36 5.55
CA PRO A 196 10.74 -0.88 6.78
C PRO A 196 9.87 -1.94 7.47
N ASP A 197 10.51 -2.95 8.04
CA ASP A 197 9.83 -4.00 8.80
C ASP A 197 9.89 -3.70 10.30
N LEU A 198 8.78 -3.96 10.99
CA LEU A 198 8.71 -3.83 12.44
C LEU A 198 9.49 -4.99 13.10
N THR A 199 10.70 -4.73 13.56
CA THR A 199 11.58 -5.75 14.20
C THR A 199 11.31 -5.96 15.67
N GLY A 200 10.39 -5.19 16.26
CA GLY A 200 9.95 -5.33 17.65
C GLY A 200 9.35 -4.04 18.18
N ALA A 201 8.20 -4.16 18.83
CA ALA A 201 7.48 -2.99 19.35
C ALA A 201 7.99 -2.53 20.73
N GLY A 202 8.90 -3.28 21.38
CA GLY A 202 9.53 -2.86 22.63
C GLY A 202 8.59 -2.45 23.77
N GLY A 203 7.41 -3.09 23.86
CA GLY A 203 6.40 -2.76 24.85
C GLY A 203 5.36 -1.72 24.39
N VAL A 204 5.37 -1.32 23.12
CA VAL A 204 4.30 -0.52 22.48
C VAL A 204 3.24 -1.46 21.92
N ASP A 205 1.97 -1.14 22.14
CA ASP A 205 0.89 -1.80 21.41
C ASP A 205 0.87 -1.32 19.96
N VAL A 206 1.03 -2.24 19.01
CA VAL A 206 1.05 -1.93 17.59
C VAL A 206 -0.05 -2.69 16.86
N LEU A 207 -0.79 -1.99 16.00
CA LEU A 207 -1.68 -2.56 15.00
C LEU A 207 -1.06 -2.36 13.61
N GLN A 208 -0.74 -3.45 12.93
CA GLN A 208 -0.27 -3.45 11.55
C GLN A 208 -1.48 -3.60 10.63
N VAL A 209 -1.77 -2.57 9.85
CA VAL A 209 -2.83 -2.57 8.84
C VAL A 209 -2.20 -2.86 7.49
N GLY A 210 -2.78 -3.77 6.72
CA GLY A 210 -2.25 -4.10 5.41
C GLY A 210 -3.33 -4.36 4.38
N THR A 211 -2.90 -4.55 3.16
CA THR A 211 -3.77 -4.91 2.04
C THR A 211 -3.37 -6.23 1.40
N LEU A 212 -4.36 -7.01 0.95
CA LEU A 212 -4.14 -8.21 0.16
C LEU A 212 -4.04 -7.89 -1.35
N SER A 213 -4.35 -6.62 -1.74
CA SER A 213 -4.55 -6.24 -3.14
C SER A 213 -3.32 -5.67 -3.85
N LYS A 214 -2.19 -5.60 -3.18
CA LYS A 214 -0.93 -5.09 -3.74
C LYS A 214 0.12 -6.22 -3.76
N THR A 215 1.02 -6.26 -2.80
CA THR A 215 2.09 -7.29 -2.71
C THR A 215 1.57 -8.72 -2.79
N LEU A 216 0.40 -9.01 -2.19
CA LEU A 216 -0.19 -10.36 -2.19
C LEU A 216 -1.06 -10.68 -3.42
N GLY A 217 -1.23 -9.75 -4.36
CA GLY A 217 -1.87 -10.00 -5.66
C GLY A 217 -3.32 -10.48 -5.62
N SER A 218 -4.07 -10.23 -4.53
CA SER A 218 -5.45 -10.65 -4.34
C SER A 218 -6.40 -9.48 -4.10
N LEU A 219 -7.47 -9.64 -3.33
CA LEU A 219 -8.36 -8.57 -2.89
C LEU A 219 -8.67 -8.71 -1.39
N GLY A 220 -8.57 -7.60 -0.67
CA GLY A 220 -8.89 -7.53 0.75
C GLY A 220 -7.95 -6.61 1.52
N GLY A 221 -8.13 -6.62 2.84
CA GLY A 221 -7.25 -5.97 3.79
C GLY A 221 -7.18 -6.79 5.07
N PHE A 222 -6.29 -6.43 5.97
CA PHE A 222 -6.18 -7.08 7.26
C PHE A 222 -5.69 -6.11 8.33
N VAL A 223 -5.93 -6.48 9.57
CA VAL A 223 -5.29 -5.88 10.76
C VAL A 223 -4.67 -7.01 11.55
N ALA A 224 -3.39 -6.87 11.88
CA ALA A 224 -2.64 -7.81 12.71
C ALA A 224 -2.11 -7.09 13.96
N GLY A 225 -2.09 -7.76 15.11
CA GLY A 225 -1.65 -7.18 16.37
C GLY A 225 -1.96 -8.06 17.58
N PRO A 226 -1.94 -7.47 18.80
CA PRO A 226 -2.30 -8.18 20.01
C PRO A 226 -3.72 -8.75 19.96
N ALA A 227 -3.91 -9.97 20.46
CA ALA A 227 -5.16 -10.72 20.31
C ALA A 227 -6.39 -9.96 20.82
N HIS A 228 -6.27 -9.27 21.95
CA HIS A 228 -7.38 -8.52 22.55
C HIS A 228 -7.84 -7.32 21.70
N PHE A 229 -6.94 -6.68 20.93
CA PHE A 229 -7.32 -5.62 20.00
C PHE A 229 -8.02 -6.19 18.76
N VAL A 230 -7.51 -7.31 18.24
CA VAL A 230 -8.13 -8.01 17.10
C VAL A 230 -9.52 -8.52 17.47
N GLU A 231 -9.68 -9.08 18.67
CA GLU A 231 -10.99 -9.50 19.19
C GLU A 231 -11.96 -8.31 19.31
N LEU A 232 -11.48 -7.17 19.77
CA LEU A 232 -12.31 -5.96 19.84
C LEU A 232 -12.77 -5.50 18.46
N LEU A 233 -11.91 -5.59 17.42
CA LEU A 233 -12.29 -5.30 16.03
C LEU A 233 -13.40 -6.25 15.56
N VAL A 234 -13.28 -7.55 15.78
CA VAL A 234 -14.31 -8.55 15.42
C VAL A 234 -15.66 -8.21 16.05
N ASN A 235 -15.67 -7.71 17.29
CA ASN A 235 -16.88 -7.43 18.05
C ASN A 235 -17.46 -6.03 17.83
N ARG A 236 -16.69 -5.07 17.31
CA ARG A 236 -17.08 -3.64 17.26
C ARG A 236 -16.96 -3.00 15.89
N ALA A 237 -16.10 -3.51 15.00
CA ALA A 237 -15.86 -2.90 13.70
C ALA A 237 -17.07 -3.08 12.77
N ARG A 238 -17.76 -1.99 12.48
CA ARG A 238 -18.92 -2.00 11.57
C ARG A 238 -18.59 -2.52 10.17
N PRO A 239 -17.41 -2.18 9.56
CA PRO A 239 -17.02 -2.74 8.26
C PRO A 239 -16.71 -4.25 8.29
N TYR A 240 -16.62 -4.87 9.45
CA TYR A 240 -16.52 -6.34 9.61
C TYR A 240 -17.89 -6.96 9.84
N ILE A 241 -18.68 -6.37 10.74
CA ILE A 241 -19.96 -6.95 11.20
C ILE A 241 -21.05 -6.88 10.12
N PHE A 242 -21.13 -5.73 9.40
CA PHE A 242 -22.26 -5.39 8.52
C PHE A 242 -21.92 -5.47 7.03
N THR A 243 -20.82 -6.12 6.65
CA THR A 243 -20.48 -6.37 5.26
C THR A 243 -20.43 -7.86 4.95
N THR A 244 -20.65 -8.21 3.70
CA THR A 244 -20.42 -9.59 3.23
C THR A 244 -18.93 -9.91 3.33
N ALA A 245 -18.59 -11.12 3.74
CA ALA A 245 -17.22 -11.61 3.79
C ALA A 245 -16.57 -11.58 2.41
N SER A 246 -15.24 -11.40 2.35
CA SER A 246 -14.45 -11.57 1.13
C SER A 246 -14.73 -12.92 0.47
N THR A 247 -14.56 -13.00 -0.85
CA THR A 247 -14.80 -14.25 -1.54
C THR A 247 -13.79 -15.31 -1.07
N PRO A 248 -14.18 -16.59 -1.00
CA PRO A 248 -13.23 -17.66 -0.69
C PRO A 248 -12.06 -17.73 -1.68
N ALA A 249 -12.29 -17.35 -2.95
CA ALA A 249 -11.25 -17.32 -3.98
C ALA A 249 -10.18 -16.26 -3.67
N ASP A 250 -10.59 -15.05 -3.28
CA ASP A 250 -9.64 -14.00 -2.88
C ASP A 250 -8.88 -14.41 -1.60
N ALA A 251 -9.57 -15.02 -0.63
CA ALA A 251 -8.92 -15.48 0.60
C ALA A 251 -7.91 -16.60 0.33
N ALA A 252 -8.22 -17.56 -0.55
CA ALA A 252 -7.31 -18.64 -0.92
C ALA A 252 -6.10 -18.13 -1.72
N ALA A 253 -6.33 -17.20 -2.66
CA ALA A 253 -5.26 -16.54 -3.39
C ALA A 253 -4.30 -15.82 -2.44
N ALA A 254 -4.83 -15.04 -1.50
CA ALA A 254 -4.02 -14.32 -0.50
C ALA A 254 -3.25 -15.29 0.41
N LEU A 255 -3.88 -16.40 0.84
CA LEU A 255 -3.21 -17.44 1.64
C LEU A 255 -2.03 -18.05 0.90
N ALA A 256 -2.23 -18.44 -0.37
CA ALA A 256 -1.16 -18.95 -1.21
C ALA A 256 -0.05 -17.90 -1.41
N ALA A 257 -0.42 -16.64 -1.64
CA ALA A 257 0.53 -15.54 -1.78
C ALA A 257 1.38 -15.30 -0.51
N VAL A 258 0.80 -15.39 0.69
CA VAL A 258 1.56 -15.36 1.96
C VAL A 258 2.55 -16.51 2.01
N GLY A 259 2.17 -17.71 1.54
CA GLY A 259 3.09 -18.85 1.42
C GLY A 259 4.29 -18.55 0.51
N VAL A 260 4.06 -17.95 -0.65
CA VAL A 260 5.13 -17.53 -1.58
C VAL A 260 6.02 -16.48 -0.93
N VAL A 261 5.45 -15.41 -0.37
CA VAL A 261 6.23 -14.31 0.25
C VAL A 261 7.15 -14.81 1.36
N ARG A 262 6.73 -15.83 2.11
CA ARG A 262 7.52 -16.43 3.21
C ARG A 262 8.50 -17.51 2.78
N SER A 263 8.60 -17.80 1.49
CA SER A 263 9.51 -18.81 0.94
C SER A 263 10.81 -18.20 0.37
N ASP A 264 11.75 -19.06 -0.01
CA ASP A 264 12.96 -18.65 -0.73
C ASP A 264 12.63 -17.98 -2.06
N GLU A 265 11.54 -18.38 -2.73
CA GLU A 265 11.05 -17.76 -3.95
C GLU A 265 10.63 -16.30 -3.68
N GLY A 266 9.90 -16.05 -2.59
CA GLY A 266 9.52 -14.70 -2.17
C GLY A 266 10.74 -13.83 -1.87
N ALA A 267 11.74 -14.37 -1.18
CA ALA A 267 13.00 -13.67 -0.93
C ALA A 267 13.73 -13.30 -2.23
N ALA A 268 13.74 -14.20 -3.22
CA ALA A 268 14.32 -13.94 -4.55
C ALA A 268 13.53 -12.84 -5.30
N LEU A 269 12.19 -12.84 -5.23
CA LEU A 269 11.37 -11.80 -5.83
C LEU A 269 11.61 -10.41 -5.19
N VAL A 270 11.74 -10.35 -3.87
CA VAL A 270 12.09 -9.12 -3.14
C VAL A 270 13.47 -8.62 -3.53
N SER A 271 14.48 -9.51 -3.61
CA SER A 271 15.83 -9.15 -4.07
C SER A 271 15.79 -8.60 -5.50
N ARG A 272 15.08 -9.28 -6.40
CA ARG A 272 14.92 -8.83 -7.78
C ARG A 272 14.24 -7.45 -7.86
N LEU A 273 13.20 -7.23 -7.08
CA LEU A 273 12.53 -5.94 -7.02
C LEU A 273 13.49 -4.83 -6.55
N ARG A 274 14.31 -5.11 -5.52
CA ARG A 274 15.33 -4.17 -5.02
C ARG A 274 16.33 -3.80 -6.11
N GLU A 275 16.87 -4.78 -6.83
CA GLU A 275 17.80 -4.55 -7.95
C GLU A 275 17.21 -3.62 -9.01
N LEU A 276 15.93 -3.83 -9.38
CA LEU A 276 15.24 -3.00 -10.36
C LEU A 276 15.00 -1.57 -9.83
N VAL A 277 14.67 -1.44 -8.55
CA VAL A 277 14.52 -0.12 -7.90
C VAL A 277 15.84 0.63 -7.93
N ASP A 278 16.92 0.02 -7.49
CA ASP A 278 18.25 0.64 -7.45
C ASP A 278 18.72 1.05 -8.85
N LEU A 279 18.48 0.19 -9.86
CA LEU A 279 18.80 0.50 -11.25
C LEU A 279 18.06 1.75 -11.77
N VAL A 280 16.74 1.82 -11.56
CA VAL A 280 15.94 2.94 -12.07
C VAL A 280 16.19 4.19 -11.23
N ALA A 281 16.23 4.09 -9.91
CA ALA A 281 16.50 5.19 -8.99
C ALA A 281 17.84 5.86 -9.30
N GLY A 282 18.92 5.10 -9.46
CA GLY A 282 20.23 5.63 -9.83
C GLY A 282 20.24 6.33 -11.19
N ARG A 283 19.38 5.92 -12.14
CA ARG A 283 19.27 6.56 -13.45
C ARG A 283 18.49 7.89 -13.43
N ILE A 284 17.62 8.09 -12.46
CA ILE A 284 16.88 9.34 -12.25
C ILE A 284 17.48 10.20 -11.14
N GLY A 285 18.66 9.82 -10.61
CA GLY A 285 19.40 10.61 -9.61
C GLY A 285 18.86 10.53 -8.20
N ILE A 286 18.21 9.43 -7.84
CA ILE A 286 17.73 9.14 -6.49
C ILE A 286 18.57 7.98 -5.94
N ASP A 287 19.27 8.20 -4.83
CA ASP A 287 20.05 7.16 -4.16
C ASP A 287 19.27 6.53 -3.01
N ASN A 288 19.47 5.22 -2.80
CA ASN A 288 18.92 4.46 -1.65
C ASN A 288 17.40 4.60 -1.47
N HIS A 289 16.64 4.60 -2.57
CA HIS A 289 15.19 4.73 -2.49
C HIS A 289 14.54 3.54 -1.77
N PRO A 290 13.66 3.76 -0.76
CA PRO A 290 13.22 2.68 0.14
C PRO A 290 12.15 1.76 -0.47
N SER A 291 11.47 2.16 -1.55
CA SER A 291 10.28 1.47 -2.05
C SER A 291 10.27 1.31 -3.57
N PRO A 292 9.38 0.48 -4.12
CA PRO A 292 9.23 0.34 -5.58
C PRO A 292 8.46 1.50 -6.24
N ILE A 293 8.13 2.55 -5.50
CA ILE A 293 7.41 3.73 -5.98
C ILE A 293 8.42 4.85 -6.17
N LEU A 294 8.71 5.23 -7.41
CA LEU A 294 9.70 6.23 -7.76
C LEU A 294 9.01 7.48 -8.32
N PRO A 295 8.99 8.61 -7.58
CA PRO A 295 8.41 9.85 -8.06
C PRO A 295 9.41 10.61 -8.94
N VAL A 296 8.96 11.07 -10.11
CA VAL A 296 9.69 12.04 -10.93
C VAL A 296 8.91 13.34 -10.91
N VAL A 297 9.28 14.23 -10.00
CA VAL A 297 8.59 15.53 -9.83
C VAL A 297 8.87 16.41 -11.04
N ILE A 298 7.79 16.89 -11.68
CA ILE A 298 7.83 17.75 -12.87
C ILE A 298 7.40 19.18 -12.53
N GLY A 299 6.43 19.31 -11.61
CA GLY A 299 5.92 20.61 -11.15
C GLY A 299 4.56 20.95 -11.76
N ALA A 300 4.52 21.47 -12.99
CA ALA A 300 3.26 21.86 -13.62
C ALA A 300 2.41 20.65 -14.05
N GLU A 301 1.10 20.78 -13.94
CA GLU A 301 0.15 19.69 -14.28
C GLU A 301 0.19 19.35 -15.76
N GLU A 302 0.26 20.36 -16.62
CA GLU A 302 0.29 20.21 -18.08
C GLU A 302 1.54 19.47 -18.52
N ASP A 303 2.70 19.81 -17.94
CA ASP A 303 3.99 19.16 -18.25
C ASP A 303 4.01 17.70 -17.78
N ALA A 304 3.46 17.40 -16.61
CA ALA A 304 3.34 16.02 -16.13
C ALA A 304 2.42 15.18 -17.02
N LEU A 305 1.32 15.76 -17.52
CA LEU A 305 0.43 15.11 -18.48
C LEU A 305 1.11 14.90 -19.83
N ALA A 306 1.85 15.89 -20.32
CA ALA A 306 2.61 15.81 -21.57
C ALA A 306 3.66 14.68 -21.50
N ALA A 307 4.42 14.63 -20.39
CA ALA A 307 5.42 13.58 -20.16
C ALA A 307 4.79 12.17 -20.10
N SER A 308 3.69 11.99 -19.36
CA SER A 308 2.94 10.73 -19.34
C SER A 308 2.42 10.32 -20.73
N THR A 309 1.94 11.29 -21.51
CA THR A 309 1.46 11.06 -22.89
C THR A 309 2.60 10.67 -23.83
N ALA A 310 3.76 11.30 -23.71
CA ALA A 310 4.94 10.97 -24.50
C ALA A 310 5.46 9.55 -24.21
N LEU A 311 5.51 9.14 -22.94
CA LEU A 311 5.85 7.77 -22.55
C LEU A 311 4.82 6.77 -23.09
N LEU A 312 3.55 7.08 -23.01
CA LEU A 312 2.50 6.26 -23.57
C LEU A 312 2.64 6.10 -25.10
N GLY A 313 3.07 7.15 -25.79
CA GLY A 313 3.42 7.10 -27.21
C GLY A 313 4.52 6.08 -27.56
N ARG A 314 5.37 5.75 -26.57
CA ARG A 314 6.44 4.73 -26.67
C ARG A 314 6.01 3.34 -26.14
N GLY A 315 4.73 3.17 -25.80
CA GLY A 315 4.20 1.94 -25.22
C GLY A 315 4.55 1.75 -23.74
N LEU A 316 4.84 2.85 -23.02
CA LEU A 316 5.15 2.83 -21.57
C LEU A 316 4.04 3.56 -20.82
N TRP A 317 3.30 2.84 -19.97
CA TRP A 317 2.27 3.45 -19.14
C TRP A 317 2.83 3.87 -17.78
N VAL A 318 3.04 5.18 -17.64
CA VAL A 318 3.46 5.84 -16.39
C VAL A 318 2.45 6.95 -16.08
N PRO A 319 1.69 6.87 -14.98
CA PRO A 319 0.66 7.86 -14.67
C PRO A 319 1.27 9.19 -14.21
N ALA A 320 0.63 10.29 -14.63
CA ALA A 320 0.84 11.61 -14.04
C ALA A 320 -0.08 11.78 -12.82
N ILE A 321 0.50 12.08 -11.67
CA ILE A 321 -0.20 12.41 -10.44
C ILE A 321 -0.24 13.93 -10.31
N ARG A 322 -1.42 14.46 -9.99
CA ARG A 322 -1.72 15.90 -10.01
C ARG A 322 -2.61 16.28 -8.82
N PRO A 323 -2.78 17.56 -8.52
CA PRO A 323 -3.82 18.01 -7.60
C PRO A 323 -5.21 17.42 -7.92
N PRO A 324 -6.04 17.07 -6.92
CA PRO A 324 -5.81 17.29 -5.49
C PRO A 324 -5.01 16.19 -4.78
N THR A 325 -4.51 15.17 -5.51
CA THR A 325 -3.76 14.04 -4.91
C THR A 325 -2.40 14.48 -4.35
N VAL A 326 -1.78 15.47 -4.98
CA VAL A 326 -0.52 16.10 -4.53
C VAL A 326 -0.70 17.61 -4.52
N ALA A 327 0.18 18.34 -3.83
CA ALA A 327 0.11 19.80 -3.73
C ALA A 327 0.26 20.47 -5.12
N PRO A 328 -0.34 21.65 -5.35
CA PRO A 328 -0.13 22.43 -6.55
C PRO A 328 1.37 22.72 -6.78
N GLY A 329 1.81 22.59 -8.03
CA GLY A 329 3.22 22.79 -8.40
C GLY A 329 4.14 21.59 -8.10
N THR A 330 3.59 20.46 -7.63
CA THR A 330 4.35 19.24 -7.34
C THR A 330 3.85 18.03 -8.15
N SER A 331 3.22 18.27 -9.29
CA SER A 331 2.78 17.20 -10.19
C SER A 331 3.96 16.36 -10.65
N ARG A 332 3.76 15.06 -10.75
CA ARG A 332 4.84 14.09 -10.95
C ARG A 332 4.42 12.92 -11.82
N LEU A 333 5.38 12.25 -12.42
CA LEU A 333 5.20 10.87 -12.86
C LEU A 333 5.40 9.96 -11.65
N ARG A 334 4.48 9.02 -11.44
CA ARG A 334 4.62 7.97 -10.42
C ARG A 334 4.98 6.66 -11.10
N ILE A 335 6.25 6.30 -11.05
CA ILE A 335 6.74 5.04 -11.57
C ILE A 335 6.57 3.98 -10.49
N THR A 336 6.07 2.80 -10.87
CA THR A 336 5.97 1.66 -9.96
C THR A 336 6.63 0.45 -10.62
N LEU A 337 7.56 -0.16 -9.90
CA LEU A 337 8.27 -1.35 -10.35
C LEU A 337 7.67 -2.62 -9.76
N SER A 338 7.85 -3.72 -10.47
CA SER A 338 7.50 -5.07 -10.03
C SER A 338 8.65 -6.03 -10.33
N ALA A 339 8.81 -7.04 -9.48
CA ALA A 339 9.82 -8.09 -9.67
C ALA A 339 9.72 -8.81 -11.01
N THR A 340 8.54 -8.80 -11.64
CA THR A 340 8.29 -9.43 -12.95
C THR A 340 8.58 -8.56 -14.16
N HIS A 341 8.99 -7.30 -13.97
CA HIS A 341 9.52 -6.51 -15.09
C HIS A 341 10.83 -7.10 -15.59
N THR A 342 10.94 -7.28 -16.91
CA THR A 342 12.19 -7.73 -17.54
C THR A 342 13.20 -6.60 -17.66
N ASP A 343 14.48 -6.96 -17.80
CA ASP A 343 15.57 -5.97 -18.01
C ASP A 343 15.33 -5.14 -19.28
N GLU A 344 14.78 -5.74 -20.32
CA GLU A 344 14.39 -5.04 -21.55
C GLU A 344 13.31 -3.99 -21.29
N GLN A 345 12.25 -4.36 -20.55
CA GLN A 345 11.17 -3.44 -20.19
C GLN A 345 11.68 -2.25 -19.37
N VAL A 346 12.52 -2.53 -18.38
CA VAL A 346 13.14 -1.48 -17.55
C VAL A 346 14.11 -0.64 -18.36
N GLY A 347 14.90 -1.24 -19.25
CA GLY A 347 15.78 -0.51 -20.18
C GLY A 347 15.01 0.46 -21.06
N ARG A 348 13.84 0.06 -21.58
CA ARG A 348 12.93 0.92 -22.36
C ARG A 348 12.39 2.08 -21.52
N LEU A 349 12.02 1.83 -20.25
CA LEU A 349 11.59 2.89 -19.31
C LEU A 349 12.70 3.93 -19.12
N VAL A 350 13.91 3.47 -18.77
CA VAL A 350 15.08 4.33 -18.53
C VAL A 350 15.40 5.20 -19.77
N ALA A 351 15.41 4.60 -20.96
CA ALA A 351 15.61 5.35 -22.20
C ALA A 351 14.49 6.38 -22.44
N GLY A 352 13.24 6.00 -22.16
CA GLY A 352 12.10 6.91 -22.27
C GLY A 352 12.17 8.11 -21.33
N LEU A 353 12.63 7.90 -20.10
CA LEU A 353 12.80 8.95 -19.09
C LEU A 353 13.95 9.90 -19.43
N ALA A 354 15.09 9.38 -19.91
CA ALA A 354 16.26 10.18 -20.24
C ALA A 354 15.97 11.27 -21.28
N ASP A 355 15.06 10.99 -22.21
CA ASP A 355 14.67 11.94 -23.24
C ASP A 355 13.67 13.02 -22.76
N LEU A 356 12.94 12.73 -21.69
CA LEU A 356 11.89 13.61 -21.17
C LEU A 356 12.35 14.46 -19.98
N VAL A 357 13.43 14.06 -19.32
CA VAL A 357 13.97 14.69 -18.11
C VAL A 357 15.44 15.06 -18.32
N PRO A 358 15.77 15.87 -19.35
CA PRO A 358 17.17 16.24 -19.63
C PRO A 358 17.79 17.11 -18.53
N SER A 359 17.03 17.56 -17.54
CA SER A 359 17.43 18.57 -16.57
C SER A 359 17.16 18.25 -15.10
N CYS A 360 16.58 17.10 -14.73
CA CYS A 360 16.41 16.72 -13.34
C CYS A 360 17.70 16.33 -12.60
N GLY A 361 18.85 16.39 -13.27
CA GLY A 361 20.18 16.10 -12.69
C GLY A 361 20.81 17.22 -11.87
N ARG A 362 20.08 18.27 -11.45
CA ARG A 362 20.60 19.28 -10.52
C ARG A 362 19.47 19.96 -9.75
N GLY A 363 19.28 19.53 -8.51
CA GLY A 363 18.56 20.34 -7.54
C GLY A 363 17.38 19.68 -6.84
N VAL A 364 17.61 18.63 -6.07
CA VAL A 364 16.85 18.45 -4.82
C VAL A 364 17.82 18.83 -3.71
N GLY A 365 18.03 20.14 -3.60
CA GLY A 365 18.57 20.74 -2.39
C GLY A 365 17.53 20.61 -1.30
N SER A 366 17.94 20.07 -0.16
CA SER A 366 17.22 20.08 1.10
C SER A 366 16.55 21.45 1.30
N ALA A 367 15.25 21.51 1.23
CA ALA A 367 14.51 22.59 1.84
C ALA A 367 14.45 22.28 3.35
N ALA A 368 15.22 23.07 4.10
CA ALA A 368 15.24 23.10 5.55
C ALA A 368 13.89 23.56 6.12
#